data_129d7b89d1f379d9ad54be7435aac670
#
_entry.id   129d7b89d1f379d9ad54be7435aac670
#
_cell.length_a   1.000
_cell.length_b   1.000
_cell.length_c   1.000
_cell.angle_alpha   90.00
_cell.angle_beta   90.00
_cell.angle_gamma   90.00
#
_symmetry.space_group_name_H-M   'P 1'
#
loop_
_entity.id
_entity.type
_entity.pdbx_description
1 polymer ?
#
loop_
_entity_poly.entity_id
_entity_poly.type
_entity_poly.pdbx_seq_one_letter_code
_entity_poly.pdbx_strand_id
1 'polypeptide(L)'
;MTPSLYPAAREAYAAAGSDAEAALATLAVTPISIQCWQGDDVGGFERPGATLEGGGIQVTGSYPGKARTIGELRSDLDFAFGLIPGRQRVNLHAIYGDFGGRTIERNAIGPEHFSSWIEWAKSRRVALDFNPTFFSHPLAADGFTLSHRDPSVRKFWIEHAIACRHIGAAMGRAIGKPAVTNLWIPDGLKDLPADRKAPRERLMEALDTVFKEPIDPLLQLDAIESKLFGIGSESYVVGSHEFYLGYAVSRQKMICLDMGHFHPSESVADKISSVLQFVPGLLLHLSRGVRWDSD
;
A
#
# COMPACT_ATOMS: atom_id res chain seq x y z
N MET A 1 4.14 -17.80 -38.53
CA MET A 1 4.14 -16.67 -37.56
C MET A 1 2.79 -15.97 -37.68
N THR A 2 2.07 -15.88 -36.59
CA THR A 2 0.81 -15.11 -36.56
C THR A 2 1.18 -13.63 -36.77
N PRO A 3 0.51 -12.89 -37.69
CA PRO A 3 0.77 -11.47 -37.86
C PRO A 3 0.64 -10.73 -36.54
N SER A 4 1.52 -9.80 -36.27
CA SER A 4 1.39 -8.95 -35.08
C SER A 4 0.09 -8.13 -35.17
N LEU A 5 -0.74 -8.19 -34.17
CA LEU A 5 -1.96 -7.39 -34.07
C LEU A 5 -1.67 -5.93 -33.68
N TYR A 6 -0.43 -5.62 -33.32
CA TYR A 6 -0.03 -4.30 -32.84
C TYR A 6 -0.29 -3.17 -33.84
N PRO A 7 0.04 -3.28 -35.16
CA PRO A 7 -0.26 -2.23 -36.11
C PRO A 7 -1.75 -1.86 -36.20
N ALA A 8 -2.61 -2.88 -36.21
CA ALA A 8 -4.06 -2.66 -36.24
C ALA A 8 -4.57 -2.00 -34.95
N ALA A 9 -4.07 -2.43 -33.78
CA ALA A 9 -4.39 -1.80 -32.51
C ALA A 9 -3.96 -0.33 -32.48
N ARG A 10 -2.72 -0.03 -32.92
CA ARG A 10 -2.20 1.34 -33.01
C ARG A 10 -3.05 2.24 -33.89
N GLU A 11 -3.49 1.74 -35.06
CA GLU A 11 -4.38 2.47 -35.97
C GLU A 11 -5.75 2.73 -35.31
N ALA A 12 -6.31 1.76 -34.62
CA ALA A 12 -7.58 1.91 -33.90
C ALA A 12 -7.49 2.97 -32.79
N TYR A 13 -6.41 2.98 -32.00
CA TYR A 13 -6.16 4.02 -30.99
C TYR A 13 -5.96 5.39 -31.61
N ALA A 14 -5.21 5.49 -32.72
CA ALA A 14 -5.01 6.75 -33.43
C ALA A 14 -6.33 7.30 -33.97
N ALA A 15 -7.21 6.45 -34.51
CA ALA A 15 -8.54 6.84 -34.96
C ALA A 15 -9.43 7.35 -33.81
N ALA A 16 -9.18 6.87 -32.57
CA ALA A 16 -9.83 7.35 -31.35
C ALA A 16 -9.14 8.58 -30.72
N GLY A 17 -8.12 9.15 -31.37
CA GLY A 17 -7.39 10.32 -30.89
C GLY A 17 -6.29 10.04 -29.87
N SER A 18 -5.86 8.78 -29.71
CA SER A 18 -4.83 8.37 -28.76
C SER A 18 -3.54 7.95 -29.48
N ASP A 19 -2.40 8.53 -29.07
CA ASP A 19 -1.08 8.13 -29.53
C ASP A 19 -0.55 6.96 -28.70
N ALA A 20 -0.63 5.75 -29.24
CA ALA A 20 -0.21 4.53 -28.58
C ALA A 20 1.31 4.49 -28.32
N GLU A 21 2.14 5.09 -29.20
CA GLU A 21 3.60 5.12 -29.01
C GLU A 21 3.98 6.07 -27.88
N ALA A 22 3.37 7.24 -27.80
CA ALA A 22 3.57 8.19 -26.70
C ALA A 22 3.12 7.60 -25.36
N ALA A 23 1.99 6.89 -25.34
CA ALA A 23 1.48 6.21 -24.14
C ALA A 23 2.45 5.11 -23.66
N LEU A 24 2.96 4.28 -24.57
CA LEU A 24 3.94 3.24 -24.25
C LEU A 24 5.27 3.82 -23.77
N ALA A 25 5.73 4.92 -24.38
CA ALA A 25 6.94 5.61 -23.93
C ALA A 25 6.78 6.17 -22.51
N THR A 26 5.61 6.72 -22.19
CA THR A 26 5.28 7.19 -20.84
C THR A 26 5.25 6.04 -19.84
N LEU A 27 4.61 4.94 -20.19
CA LEU A 27 4.52 3.75 -19.35
C LEU A 27 5.91 3.15 -19.07
N ALA A 28 6.79 3.11 -20.07
CA ALA A 28 8.15 2.56 -19.95
C ALA A 28 9.02 3.31 -18.92
N VAL A 29 8.72 4.58 -18.63
CA VAL A 29 9.44 5.37 -17.62
C VAL A 29 8.67 5.49 -16.30
N THR A 30 7.42 5.06 -16.25
CA THR A 30 6.60 5.04 -15.03
C THR A 30 7.10 3.91 -14.11
N PRO A 31 7.49 4.20 -12.86
CA PRO A 31 7.98 3.17 -11.96
C PRO A 31 6.85 2.23 -11.51
N ILE A 32 7.15 0.92 -11.50
CA ILE A 32 6.24 -0.10 -10.97
C ILE A 32 6.80 -0.60 -9.64
N SER A 33 6.00 -0.52 -8.59
CA SER A 33 6.34 -1.00 -7.24
C SER A 33 5.69 -2.36 -6.99
N ILE A 34 6.53 -3.39 -6.76
CA ILE A 34 6.06 -4.74 -6.47
C ILE A 34 5.78 -4.83 -4.97
N GLN A 35 4.62 -5.33 -4.60
CA GLN A 35 4.26 -5.58 -3.20
C GLN A 35 5.07 -6.78 -2.66
N CYS A 36 5.77 -6.59 -1.54
CA CYS A 36 6.60 -7.62 -0.93
C CYS A 36 5.82 -8.88 -0.54
N TRP A 37 4.57 -8.72 -0.14
CA TRP A 37 3.71 -9.82 0.31
C TRP A 37 3.33 -10.83 -0.79
N GLN A 38 3.57 -10.51 -2.06
CA GLN A 38 3.36 -11.46 -3.16
C GLN A 38 4.30 -12.67 -3.09
N GLY A 39 5.47 -12.52 -2.45
CA GLY A 39 6.47 -13.60 -2.37
C GLY A 39 6.28 -14.54 -1.18
N ASP A 40 5.51 -14.16 -0.16
CA ASP A 40 5.37 -14.94 1.09
C ASP A 40 3.92 -15.12 1.56
N ASP A 41 2.94 -14.71 0.78
CA ASP A 41 1.53 -14.80 1.13
C ASP A 41 1.18 -13.98 2.39
N VAL A 42 1.66 -12.74 2.43
CA VAL A 42 1.42 -11.75 3.51
C VAL A 42 1.96 -12.16 4.89
N GLY A 43 2.85 -13.15 4.99
CA GLY A 43 3.36 -13.65 6.29
C GLY A 43 4.18 -12.62 7.07
N GLY A 44 5.11 -11.97 6.38
CA GLY A 44 6.11 -11.09 7.02
C GLY A 44 7.10 -11.84 7.91
N PHE A 45 8.00 -11.10 8.56
CA PHE A 45 9.08 -11.66 9.37
C PHE A 45 9.07 -11.17 10.83
N GLU A 46 8.01 -10.45 11.23
CA GLU A 46 7.83 -9.96 12.60
C GLU A 46 7.65 -11.12 13.60
N ARG A 47 6.89 -12.13 13.22
CA ARG A 47 6.56 -13.30 14.05
C ARG A 47 6.62 -14.56 13.19
N PRO A 48 7.80 -15.13 12.95
CA PRO A 48 7.94 -16.32 12.13
C PRO A 48 7.06 -17.48 12.61
N GLY A 49 6.24 -18.03 11.72
CA GLY A 49 5.33 -19.14 12.01
C GLY A 49 4.01 -18.78 12.68
N ALA A 50 3.73 -17.50 12.94
CA ALA A 50 2.42 -17.06 13.40
C ALA A 50 1.43 -17.00 12.23
N THR A 51 0.15 -17.33 12.51
CA THR A 51 -0.95 -17.11 11.58
C THR A 51 -1.35 -15.65 11.64
N LEU A 52 -1.52 -15.00 10.49
CA LEU A 52 -2.10 -13.66 10.41
C LEU A 52 -3.61 -13.74 10.66
N GLU A 53 -4.10 -12.90 11.57
CA GLU A 53 -5.51 -12.82 11.92
C GLU A 53 -5.99 -11.36 11.98
N GLY A 54 -7.27 -11.15 11.63
CA GLY A 54 -7.93 -9.85 11.77
C GLY A 54 -7.67 -8.85 10.63
N GLY A 55 -8.45 -7.77 10.63
CA GLY A 55 -8.32 -6.66 9.67
C GLY A 55 -8.79 -6.96 8.25
N GLY A 56 -9.52 -8.06 8.02
CA GLY A 56 -10.05 -8.41 6.70
C GLY A 56 -9.02 -8.93 5.70
N ILE A 57 -7.75 -9.07 6.09
CA ILE A 57 -6.75 -9.79 5.31
C ILE A 57 -6.81 -11.25 5.73
N GLN A 58 -7.08 -12.11 4.76
CA GLN A 58 -6.91 -13.53 4.89
C GLN A 58 -5.72 -13.97 4.05
N VAL A 59 -4.81 -14.68 4.69
CA VAL A 59 -3.82 -15.48 3.98
C VAL A 59 -4.57 -16.55 3.22
N THR A 60 -4.64 -16.42 1.92
CA THR A 60 -5.47 -17.28 1.07
C THR A 60 -4.70 -18.43 0.49
N GLY A 61 -3.38 -18.35 0.56
CA GLY A 61 -2.53 -19.27 -0.10
C GLY A 61 -1.66 -20.03 0.87
N SER A 62 -1.47 -21.21 0.55
CA SER A 62 -0.39 -22.04 0.99
C SER A 62 0.28 -22.58 -0.26
N TYR A 63 0.60 -21.67 -1.21
CA TYR A 63 1.25 -22.12 -2.43
C TYR A 63 2.65 -22.64 -2.09
N PRO A 64 3.06 -23.76 -2.69
CA PRO A 64 4.39 -24.33 -2.45
C PRO A 64 5.48 -23.32 -2.87
N GLY A 65 6.49 -23.15 -2.05
CA GLY A 65 7.63 -22.31 -2.38
C GLY A 65 7.51 -20.84 -1.98
N LYS A 66 6.49 -20.46 -1.19
CA LYS A 66 6.44 -19.12 -0.60
C LYS A 66 7.69 -18.84 0.23
N ALA A 67 8.19 -17.61 0.18
CA ALA A 67 9.37 -17.18 0.92
C ALA A 67 9.15 -17.31 2.44
N ARG A 68 10.12 -17.86 3.14
CA ARG A 68 10.10 -18.07 4.60
C ARG A 68 11.11 -17.19 5.31
N THR A 69 11.99 -16.57 4.56
CA THR A 69 13.05 -15.68 5.05
C THR A 69 13.20 -14.48 4.14
N ILE A 70 13.79 -13.41 4.68
CA ILE A 70 14.13 -12.21 3.91
C ILE A 70 15.02 -12.55 2.71
N GLY A 71 15.95 -13.51 2.88
CA GLY A 71 16.84 -13.96 1.81
C GLY A 71 16.09 -14.64 0.66
N GLU A 72 15.13 -15.53 0.97
CA GLU A 72 14.26 -16.17 -0.02
C GLU A 72 13.41 -15.13 -0.76
N LEU A 73 12.77 -14.20 -0.02
CA LEU A 73 11.97 -13.16 -0.62
C LEU A 73 12.78 -12.24 -1.56
N ARG A 74 14.01 -11.88 -1.18
CA ARG A 74 14.91 -11.12 -2.05
C ARG A 74 15.27 -11.87 -3.31
N SER A 75 15.48 -13.18 -3.21
CA SER A 75 15.78 -14.03 -4.37
C SER A 75 14.59 -14.09 -5.34
N ASP A 76 13.37 -14.18 -4.82
CA ASP A 76 12.15 -14.16 -5.62
C ASP A 76 11.95 -12.80 -6.30
N LEU A 77 12.19 -11.69 -5.58
CA LEU A 77 12.15 -10.35 -6.15
C LEU A 77 13.22 -10.15 -7.24
N ASP A 78 14.46 -10.62 -7.01
CA ASP A 78 15.53 -10.55 -8.00
C ASP A 78 15.14 -11.32 -9.28
N PHE A 79 14.49 -12.47 -9.14
CA PHE A 79 13.99 -13.25 -10.28
C PHE A 79 12.86 -12.50 -11.01
N ALA A 80 11.87 -11.97 -10.27
CA ALA A 80 10.77 -11.21 -10.84
C ALA A 80 11.25 -9.97 -11.62
N PHE A 81 12.24 -9.25 -11.10
CA PHE A 81 12.84 -8.10 -11.79
C PHE A 81 13.50 -8.46 -13.12
N GLY A 82 14.02 -9.68 -13.24
CA GLY A 82 14.54 -10.18 -14.51
C GLY A 82 13.48 -10.39 -15.59
N LEU A 83 12.21 -10.52 -15.19
CA LEU A 83 11.08 -10.76 -16.07
C LEU A 83 10.27 -9.50 -16.40
N ILE A 84 10.32 -8.49 -15.55
CA ILE A 84 9.52 -7.27 -15.67
C ILE A 84 10.35 -6.15 -16.28
N PRO A 85 9.99 -5.62 -17.44
CA PRO A 85 10.70 -4.50 -18.05
C PRO A 85 10.42 -3.18 -17.31
N GLY A 86 11.28 -2.19 -17.52
CA GLY A 86 11.07 -0.84 -17.02
C GLY A 86 11.73 -0.57 -15.67
N ARG A 87 11.27 0.49 -15.00
CA ARG A 87 11.80 0.93 -13.70
C ARG A 87 11.03 0.27 -12.58
N GLN A 88 11.75 -0.40 -11.69
CA GLN A 88 11.16 -1.19 -10.62
C GLN A 88 11.37 -0.53 -9.26
N ARG A 89 10.41 -0.78 -8.37
CA ARG A 89 10.43 -0.44 -6.96
C ARG A 89 9.93 -1.64 -6.17
N VAL A 90 10.12 -1.62 -4.87
CA VAL A 90 9.51 -2.59 -3.95
C VAL A 90 8.76 -1.83 -2.88
N ASN A 91 7.52 -2.22 -2.65
CA ASN A 91 6.75 -1.75 -1.52
C ASN A 91 6.86 -2.75 -0.37
N LEU A 92 7.46 -2.30 0.73
CA LEU A 92 7.61 -3.06 1.97
C LEU A 92 6.49 -2.70 2.94
N HIS A 93 6.11 -3.67 3.78
CA HIS A 93 5.27 -3.42 4.94
C HIS A 93 6.08 -3.47 6.23
N ALA A 94 5.56 -2.88 7.29
CA ALA A 94 6.21 -2.79 8.59
C ALA A 94 6.63 -4.16 9.14
N ILE A 95 5.84 -5.20 8.89
CA ILE A 95 6.11 -6.58 9.34
C ILE A 95 7.24 -7.29 8.58
N TYR A 96 7.82 -6.67 7.54
CA TYR A 96 8.93 -7.20 6.75
C TYR A 96 10.31 -6.70 7.21
N GLY A 97 10.39 -6.06 8.37
CA GLY A 97 11.66 -5.64 8.95
C GLY A 97 12.61 -6.81 9.24
N ASP A 98 13.90 -6.51 9.22
CA ASP A 98 14.94 -7.43 9.67
C ASP A 98 15.14 -7.25 11.18
N PHE A 99 14.41 -8.03 11.94
CA PHE A 99 14.36 -7.92 13.41
C PHE A 99 15.43 -8.76 14.11
N GLY A 100 16.22 -9.55 13.36
CA GLY A 100 17.28 -10.40 13.92
C GLY A 100 16.76 -11.43 14.92
N GLY A 101 15.55 -11.95 14.72
CA GLY A 101 14.89 -12.91 15.60
C GLY A 101 14.32 -12.31 16.90
N ARG A 102 14.34 -10.97 17.05
CA ARG A 102 13.75 -10.27 18.21
C ARG A 102 12.31 -9.89 17.92
N THR A 103 11.47 -9.91 18.93
CA THR A 103 10.14 -9.31 18.87
C THR A 103 10.26 -7.83 19.18
N ILE A 104 9.83 -6.99 18.24
CA ILE A 104 9.81 -5.53 18.37
C ILE A 104 8.36 -5.08 18.24
N GLU A 105 7.87 -4.27 19.17
CA GLU A 105 6.53 -3.71 19.08
C GLU A 105 6.44 -2.75 17.88
N ARG A 106 5.31 -2.75 17.20
CA ARG A 106 5.13 -1.99 15.95
C ARG A 106 5.32 -0.49 16.11
N ASN A 107 5.01 0.07 17.27
CA ASN A 107 5.27 1.49 17.55
C ASN A 107 6.73 1.80 17.92
N ALA A 108 7.57 0.77 18.09
CA ALA A 108 9.00 0.88 18.40
C ALA A 108 9.92 0.50 17.22
N ILE A 109 9.36 0.21 16.04
CA ILE A 109 10.19 -0.04 14.86
C ILE A 109 10.83 1.24 14.36
N GLY A 110 12.02 1.12 13.76
CA GLY A 110 12.74 2.26 13.19
C GLY A 110 13.51 1.91 11.92
N PRO A 111 14.15 2.90 11.29
CA PRO A 111 14.92 2.71 10.05
C PRO A 111 15.99 1.63 10.15
N GLU A 112 16.55 1.39 11.33
CA GLU A 112 17.57 0.38 11.59
C GLU A 112 17.09 -1.03 11.25
N HIS A 113 15.80 -1.32 11.44
CA HIS A 113 15.21 -2.62 11.12
C HIS A 113 15.02 -2.84 9.60
N PHE A 114 15.26 -1.81 8.79
CA PHE A 114 15.16 -1.86 7.33
C PHE A 114 16.50 -1.61 6.63
N SER A 115 17.59 -1.48 7.38
CA SER A 115 18.92 -1.18 6.83
C SER A 115 19.37 -2.24 5.82
N SER A 116 19.13 -3.53 6.10
CA SER A 116 19.48 -4.62 5.19
C SER A 116 18.67 -4.58 3.88
N TRP A 117 17.41 -4.09 3.92
CA TRP A 117 16.60 -3.85 2.73
C TRP A 117 17.12 -2.68 1.90
N ILE A 118 17.54 -1.61 2.57
CA ILE A 118 18.13 -0.43 1.91
C ILE A 118 19.41 -0.82 1.17
N GLU A 119 20.29 -1.58 1.80
CA GLU A 119 21.55 -2.03 1.15
C GLU A 119 21.28 -2.97 -0.03
N TRP A 120 20.35 -3.90 0.10
CA TRP A 120 19.94 -4.75 -1.01
C TRP A 120 19.36 -3.90 -2.16
N ALA A 121 18.46 -2.97 -1.89
CA ALA A 121 17.85 -2.12 -2.91
C ALA A 121 18.86 -1.25 -3.63
N LYS A 122 19.85 -0.68 -2.93
CA LYS A 122 20.98 0.05 -3.52
C LYS A 122 21.77 -0.85 -4.47
N SER A 123 22.10 -2.08 -4.07
CA SER A 123 22.85 -3.02 -4.89
C SER A 123 22.12 -3.40 -6.19
N ARG A 124 20.79 -3.37 -6.19
CA ARG A 124 19.92 -3.65 -7.34
C ARG A 124 19.48 -2.39 -8.10
N ARG A 125 19.79 -1.19 -7.59
CA ARG A 125 19.32 0.10 -8.11
C ARG A 125 17.80 0.20 -8.15
N VAL A 126 17.13 -0.45 -7.21
CA VAL A 126 15.68 -0.46 -7.01
C VAL A 126 15.31 0.58 -5.97
N ALA A 127 14.21 1.28 -6.13
CA ALA A 127 13.71 2.17 -5.09
C ALA A 127 12.74 1.43 -4.16
N LEU A 128 12.51 2.00 -2.96
CA LEU A 128 11.64 1.42 -1.95
C LEU A 128 10.45 2.32 -1.69
N ASP A 129 9.31 1.69 -1.41
CA ASP A 129 8.09 2.29 -0.87
C ASP A 129 7.73 1.57 0.43
N PHE A 130 6.81 2.12 1.21
CA PHE A 130 6.53 1.59 2.53
C PHE A 130 5.05 1.69 2.92
N ASN A 131 4.58 0.68 3.65
CA ASN A 131 3.25 0.69 4.26
C ASN A 131 3.33 0.38 5.76
N PRO A 132 2.66 1.13 6.62
CA PRO A 132 2.31 0.68 7.96
C PRO A 132 1.46 -0.59 7.89
N THR A 133 1.46 -1.38 8.96
CA THR A 133 0.64 -2.59 9.04
C THR A 133 -0.34 -2.47 10.20
N PHE A 134 -1.61 -2.20 9.89
CA PHE A 134 -2.69 -1.96 10.85
C PHE A 134 -3.59 -3.18 11.09
N PHE A 135 -3.08 -4.37 10.88
CA PHE A 135 -3.80 -5.64 11.02
C PHE A 135 -2.93 -6.72 11.66
N SER A 136 -3.51 -7.87 12.02
CA SER A 136 -2.78 -9.02 12.59
C SER A 136 -1.96 -8.65 13.83
N HIS A 137 -2.61 -7.97 14.77
CA HIS A 137 -2.02 -7.55 16.03
C HIS A 137 -3.09 -7.61 17.14
N PRO A 138 -2.74 -7.96 18.40
CA PRO A 138 -3.73 -8.01 19.49
C PRO A 138 -4.52 -6.69 19.68
N LEU A 139 -3.88 -5.53 19.49
CA LEU A 139 -4.52 -4.21 19.57
C LEU A 139 -5.38 -3.85 18.34
N ALA A 140 -5.55 -4.76 17.38
CA ALA A 140 -6.44 -4.62 16.23
C ALA A 140 -7.52 -5.73 16.21
N ALA A 141 -7.63 -6.53 17.27
CA ALA A 141 -8.48 -7.71 17.29
C ALA A 141 -9.98 -7.40 17.22
N ASP A 142 -10.40 -6.21 17.64
CA ASP A 142 -11.79 -5.75 17.57
C ASP A 142 -12.13 -5.05 16.23
N GLY A 143 -11.18 -5.00 15.29
CA GLY A 143 -11.34 -4.38 13.98
C GLY A 143 -11.07 -2.87 13.95
N PHE A 144 -10.51 -2.29 15.02
CA PHE A 144 -10.21 -0.85 15.08
C PHE A 144 -8.76 -0.58 15.47
N THR A 145 -8.16 0.40 14.83
CA THR A 145 -6.79 0.88 15.10
C THR A 145 -6.76 2.39 15.32
N LEU A 146 -6.55 3.19 14.29
CA LEU A 146 -6.54 4.66 14.37
C LEU A 146 -7.90 5.26 14.74
N SER A 147 -8.98 4.52 14.55
CA SER A 147 -10.33 4.93 14.96
C SER A 147 -10.82 4.27 16.26
N HIS A 148 -9.97 3.49 16.93
CA HIS A 148 -10.31 2.77 18.16
C HIS A 148 -10.85 3.72 19.25
N ARG A 149 -11.83 3.26 20.04
CA ARG A 149 -12.45 4.09 21.11
C ARG A 149 -11.50 4.38 22.26
N ASP A 150 -10.61 3.43 22.59
CA ASP A 150 -9.60 3.61 23.62
C ASP A 150 -8.46 4.50 23.10
N PRO A 151 -8.19 5.65 23.75
CA PRO A 151 -7.12 6.55 23.32
C PRO A 151 -5.72 5.94 23.46
N SER A 152 -5.51 4.97 24.35
CA SER A 152 -4.21 4.30 24.48
C SER A 152 -3.89 3.42 23.27
N VAL A 153 -4.90 2.71 22.75
CA VAL A 153 -4.79 1.92 21.51
C VAL A 153 -4.57 2.83 20.31
N ARG A 154 -5.33 3.94 20.20
CA ARG A 154 -5.09 4.93 19.14
C ARG A 154 -3.67 5.50 19.19
N LYS A 155 -3.17 5.83 20.40
CA LYS A 155 -1.81 6.33 20.59
C LYS A 155 -0.78 5.35 20.03
N PHE A 156 -0.89 4.08 20.37
CA PHE A 156 0.02 3.03 19.83
C PHE A 156 0.05 3.03 18.31
N TRP A 157 -1.12 3.09 17.66
CA TRP A 157 -1.22 3.07 16.21
C TRP A 157 -0.79 4.38 15.54
N ILE A 158 -0.99 5.52 16.19
CA ILE A 158 -0.46 6.81 15.76
C ILE A 158 1.08 6.78 15.78
N GLU A 159 1.68 6.30 16.87
CA GLU A 159 3.13 6.14 16.99
C GLU A 159 3.68 5.20 15.92
N HIS A 160 3.00 4.08 15.66
CA HIS A 160 3.35 3.17 14.57
C HIS A 160 3.34 3.87 13.20
N ALA A 161 2.29 4.61 12.89
CA ALA A 161 2.19 5.33 11.62
C ALA A 161 3.29 6.38 11.46
N ILE A 162 3.61 7.13 12.52
CA ILE A 162 4.69 8.12 12.53
C ILE A 162 6.04 7.44 12.30
N ALA A 163 6.33 6.34 13.02
CA ALA A 163 7.54 5.55 12.83
C ALA A 163 7.70 5.09 11.37
N CYS A 164 6.61 4.60 10.76
CA CYS A 164 6.60 4.15 9.37
C CYS A 164 6.89 5.29 8.37
N ARG A 165 6.41 6.50 8.63
CA ARG A 165 6.75 7.67 7.80
C ARG A 165 8.24 8.02 7.90
N HIS A 166 8.84 7.95 9.08
CA HIS A 166 10.28 8.13 9.25
C HIS A 166 11.11 7.03 8.57
N ILE A 167 10.63 5.79 8.58
CA ILE A 167 11.25 4.68 7.83
C ILE A 167 11.22 4.98 6.33
N GLY A 168 10.07 5.37 5.78
CA GLY A 168 9.95 5.79 4.39
C GLY A 168 10.92 6.93 4.03
N ALA A 169 10.99 7.95 4.88
CA ALA A 169 11.92 9.07 4.68
C ALA A 169 13.40 8.64 4.70
N ALA A 170 13.76 7.70 5.59
CA ALA A 170 15.12 7.13 5.63
C ALA A 170 15.44 6.32 4.36
N MET A 171 14.49 5.54 3.86
CA MET A 171 14.60 4.82 2.58
C MET A 171 14.82 5.81 1.43
N GLY A 172 13.98 6.84 1.33
CA GLY A 172 14.11 7.85 0.28
C GLY A 172 15.43 8.58 0.32
N ARG A 173 15.90 8.98 1.51
CA ARG A 173 17.21 9.60 1.70
C ARG A 173 18.34 8.68 1.25
N ALA A 174 18.30 7.42 1.64
CA ALA A 174 19.36 6.46 1.36
C ALA A 174 19.44 6.07 -0.13
N ILE A 175 18.31 6.02 -0.82
CA ILE A 175 18.19 5.66 -2.25
C ILE A 175 18.33 6.89 -3.16
N GLY A 176 18.10 8.11 -2.65
CA GLY A 176 18.09 9.33 -3.45
C GLY A 176 16.85 9.49 -4.33
N LYS A 177 15.75 8.86 -3.96
CA LYS A 177 14.42 8.97 -4.60
C LYS A 177 13.35 8.90 -3.52
N PRO A 178 12.31 9.74 -3.57
CA PRO A 178 11.26 9.71 -2.54
C PRO A 178 10.61 8.33 -2.48
N ALA A 179 10.42 7.84 -1.25
CA ALA A 179 9.55 6.69 -0.99
C ALA A 179 8.09 7.16 -0.91
N VAL A 180 7.15 6.35 -1.35
CA VAL A 180 5.74 6.56 -1.05
C VAL A 180 5.40 5.76 0.19
N THR A 181 4.87 6.44 1.23
CA THR A 181 4.31 5.74 2.40
C THR A 181 2.79 5.77 2.30
N ASN A 182 2.20 4.60 2.06
CA ASN A 182 0.77 4.46 1.87
C ASN A 182 0.09 3.95 3.14
N LEU A 183 -0.84 4.72 3.69
CA LEU A 183 -1.61 4.35 4.88
C LEU A 183 -2.92 3.70 4.46
N TRP A 184 -2.95 2.38 4.52
CA TRP A 184 -4.16 1.57 4.39
C TRP A 184 -4.62 1.11 5.78
N ILE A 185 -5.80 1.57 6.21
CA ILE A 185 -6.32 1.34 7.56
C ILE A 185 -7.62 0.54 7.44
N PRO A 186 -7.60 -0.77 7.80
CA PRO A 186 -8.73 -1.66 7.58
C PRO A 186 -9.84 -1.55 8.66
N ASP A 187 -9.90 -0.45 9.39
CA ASP A 187 -10.87 -0.28 10.47
C ASP A 187 -12.31 -0.41 10.00
N GLY A 188 -13.06 -1.31 10.64
CA GLY A 188 -14.44 -1.59 10.28
C GLY A 188 -15.11 -2.63 11.15
N LEU A 189 -16.37 -2.93 10.86
CA LEU A 189 -17.19 -3.93 11.56
C LEU A 189 -17.94 -4.80 10.57
N LYS A 190 -18.17 -6.06 10.97
CA LYS A 190 -19.05 -6.98 10.24
C LYS A 190 -20.50 -6.53 10.25
N ASP A 191 -20.92 -5.87 11.31
CA ASP A 191 -22.27 -5.32 11.49
C ASP A 191 -22.30 -3.82 11.27
N LEU A 192 -23.50 -3.27 11.04
CA LEU A 192 -23.72 -1.85 10.91
C LEU A 192 -23.84 -1.22 12.31
N PRO A 193 -22.87 -0.39 12.76
CA PRO A 193 -22.99 0.28 14.05
C PRO A 193 -24.04 1.39 14.00
N ALA A 194 -24.67 1.66 15.14
CA ALA A 194 -25.58 2.78 15.30
C ALA A 194 -24.85 4.12 15.13
N ASP A 195 -23.67 4.23 15.72
CA ASP A 195 -22.80 5.40 15.57
C ASP A 195 -21.73 5.14 14.51
N ARG A 196 -21.89 5.75 13.35
CA ARG A 196 -20.94 5.71 12.23
C ARG A 196 -20.07 6.96 12.16
N LYS A 197 -20.41 7.99 12.93
CA LYS A 197 -19.73 9.29 12.88
C LYS A 197 -18.49 9.32 13.76
N ALA A 198 -18.62 8.93 15.03
CA ALA A 198 -17.52 9.04 16.00
C ALA A 198 -16.25 8.23 15.59
N PRO A 199 -16.32 7.02 15.01
CA PRO A 199 -15.12 6.37 14.49
C PRO A 199 -14.40 7.18 13.39
N ARG A 200 -15.17 7.83 12.49
CA ARG A 200 -14.60 8.69 11.44
C ARG A 200 -13.97 9.96 11.98
N GLU A 201 -14.59 10.57 13.00
CA GLU A 201 -14.00 11.73 13.70
C GLU A 201 -12.66 11.35 14.34
N ARG A 202 -12.61 10.21 15.06
CA ARG A 202 -11.36 9.70 15.64
C ARG A 202 -10.30 9.37 14.59
N LEU A 203 -10.69 8.78 13.46
CA LEU A 203 -9.76 8.52 12.36
C LEU A 203 -9.19 9.81 11.79
N MET A 204 -10.02 10.82 11.59
CA MET A 204 -9.58 12.12 11.10
C MET A 204 -8.60 12.80 12.06
N GLU A 205 -8.89 12.82 13.36
CA GLU A 205 -8.01 13.36 14.41
C GLU A 205 -6.68 12.61 14.49
N ALA A 206 -6.73 11.28 14.37
CA ALA A 206 -5.53 10.42 14.36
C ALA A 206 -4.65 10.70 13.13
N LEU A 207 -5.24 10.80 11.95
CA LEU A 207 -4.52 11.13 10.72
C LEU A 207 -3.93 12.55 10.79
N ASP A 208 -4.67 13.54 11.28
CA ASP A 208 -4.14 14.90 11.48
C ASP A 208 -2.95 14.90 12.46
N THR A 209 -2.95 14.00 13.45
CA THR A 209 -1.81 13.81 14.36
C THR A 209 -0.63 13.13 13.67
N VAL A 210 -0.87 12.08 12.89
CA VAL A 210 0.17 11.36 12.12
C VAL A 210 0.88 12.28 11.14
N PHE A 211 0.13 13.16 10.48
CA PHE A 211 0.67 14.06 9.45
C PHE A 211 1.07 15.45 9.97
N LYS A 212 1.01 15.67 11.29
CA LYS A 212 1.34 16.96 11.91
C LYS A 212 2.77 17.39 11.64
N GLU A 213 3.71 16.45 11.70
CA GLU A 213 5.10 16.70 11.34
C GLU A 213 5.26 16.59 9.82
N PRO A 214 5.66 17.67 9.12
CA PRO A 214 5.94 17.61 7.69
C PRO A 214 7.25 16.86 7.44
N ILE A 215 7.23 16.00 6.44
CA ILE A 215 8.44 15.34 5.92
C ILE A 215 8.75 15.95 4.55
N ASP A 216 10.04 16.16 4.26
CA ASP A 216 10.48 16.67 2.97
C ASP A 216 9.98 15.76 1.83
N PRO A 217 9.19 16.28 0.88
CA PRO A 217 8.65 15.49 -0.23
C PRO A 217 9.73 14.93 -1.18
N LEU A 218 10.94 15.43 -1.12
CA LEU A 218 12.08 14.83 -1.81
C LEU A 218 12.56 13.51 -1.16
N LEU A 219 12.14 13.25 0.07
CA LEU A 219 12.45 12.02 0.80
C LEU A 219 11.27 11.06 0.83
N GLN A 220 10.05 11.58 1.05
CA GLN A 220 8.89 10.73 1.25
C GLN A 220 7.61 11.46 0.88
N LEU A 221 6.68 10.74 0.25
CA LEU A 221 5.35 11.19 -0.09
C LEU A 221 4.31 10.40 0.72
N ASP A 222 3.36 11.11 1.32
CA ASP A 222 2.25 10.50 2.04
C ASP A 222 1.09 10.19 1.10
N ALA A 223 0.65 8.93 1.08
CA ALA A 223 -0.57 8.49 0.42
C ALA A 223 -1.52 7.86 1.45
N ILE A 224 -2.80 7.93 1.19
CA ILE A 224 -3.86 7.31 1.99
C ILE A 224 -4.76 6.48 1.10
N GLU A 225 -5.24 5.36 1.62
CA GLU A 225 -6.00 4.38 0.87
C GLU A 225 -7.27 3.99 1.58
N SER A 226 -8.37 3.92 0.84
CA SER A 226 -9.63 3.42 1.34
C SER A 226 -9.63 1.90 1.44
N LYS A 227 -10.39 1.36 2.40
CA LYS A 227 -10.74 -0.05 2.40
C LYS A 227 -12.05 -0.28 1.64
N LEU A 228 -12.12 -1.35 0.84
CA LEU A 228 -13.38 -1.81 0.28
C LEU A 228 -14.28 -2.33 1.42
N PHE A 229 -15.54 -1.94 1.42
CA PHE A 229 -16.54 -2.59 2.26
C PHE A 229 -16.71 -4.06 1.82
N GLY A 230 -16.93 -4.96 2.77
CA GLY A 230 -17.18 -6.38 2.49
C GLY A 230 -15.94 -7.26 2.40
N ILE A 231 -14.72 -6.71 2.33
CA ILE A 231 -13.50 -7.50 2.55
C ILE A 231 -13.53 -8.04 3.98
N GLY A 232 -13.31 -9.34 4.15
CA GLY A 232 -13.42 -9.99 5.44
C GLY A 232 -14.82 -9.90 6.05
N SER A 233 -15.83 -9.64 5.24
CA SER A 233 -17.24 -9.56 5.62
C SER A 233 -17.65 -8.31 6.43
N GLU A 234 -16.87 -7.21 6.37
CA GLU A 234 -17.30 -5.95 6.98
C GLU A 234 -18.45 -5.31 6.22
N SER A 235 -19.51 -4.96 6.94
CA SER A 235 -20.62 -4.14 6.41
C SER A 235 -20.40 -2.65 6.64
N TYR A 236 -19.48 -2.28 7.53
CA TYR A 236 -19.11 -0.91 7.84
C TYR A 236 -17.60 -0.75 7.79
N VAL A 237 -17.12 0.14 6.94
CA VAL A 237 -15.72 0.62 6.90
C VAL A 237 -15.66 2.05 7.39
N VAL A 238 -14.73 2.34 8.31
CA VAL A 238 -14.53 3.70 8.82
C VAL A 238 -13.99 4.58 7.71
N GLY A 239 -12.92 4.16 7.05
CA GLY A 239 -12.25 4.85 5.95
C GLY A 239 -12.81 4.44 4.59
N SER A 240 -14.00 4.93 4.22
CA SER A 240 -14.54 4.74 2.87
C SER A 240 -13.79 5.61 1.85
N HIS A 241 -14.04 5.35 0.55
CA HIS A 241 -13.44 6.14 -0.52
C HIS A 241 -13.76 7.63 -0.38
N GLU A 242 -15.01 7.98 -0.08
CA GLU A 242 -15.46 9.36 0.07
C GLU A 242 -14.76 10.06 1.25
N PHE A 243 -14.53 9.32 2.36
CA PHE A 243 -13.81 9.85 3.51
C PHE A 243 -12.37 10.20 3.13
N TYR A 244 -11.65 9.26 2.50
CA TYR A 244 -10.24 9.50 2.13
C TYR A 244 -10.09 10.48 0.98
N LEU A 245 -11.00 10.50 0.01
CA LEU A 245 -10.96 11.52 -1.03
C LEU A 245 -11.15 12.92 -0.44
N GLY A 246 -12.14 13.10 0.45
CA GLY A 246 -12.33 14.36 1.16
C GLY A 246 -11.12 14.74 2.01
N TYR A 247 -10.51 13.78 2.71
CA TYR A 247 -9.31 14.01 3.50
C TYR A 247 -8.11 14.40 2.61
N ALA A 248 -7.84 13.65 1.54
CA ALA A 248 -6.74 13.91 0.61
C ALA A 248 -6.82 15.30 0.01
N VAL A 249 -8.00 15.69 -0.47
CA VAL A 249 -8.25 17.04 -1.03
C VAL A 249 -8.02 18.12 0.02
N SER A 250 -8.58 17.96 1.23
CA SER A 250 -8.52 18.98 2.28
C SER A 250 -7.14 19.12 2.93
N ARG A 251 -6.29 18.08 2.89
CA ARG A 251 -4.93 18.05 3.48
C ARG A 251 -3.82 17.95 2.46
N GLN A 252 -4.15 18.03 1.16
CA GLN A 252 -3.20 17.94 0.04
C GLN A 252 -2.29 16.72 0.16
N LYS A 253 -2.90 15.55 0.37
CA LYS A 253 -2.23 14.24 0.38
C LYS A 253 -2.47 13.50 -0.93
N MET A 254 -1.57 12.60 -1.30
CA MET A 254 -1.85 11.64 -2.37
C MET A 254 -2.96 10.69 -1.93
N ILE A 255 -3.75 10.22 -2.88
CA ILE A 255 -4.71 9.15 -2.64
C ILE A 255 -4.32 7.91 -3.44
N CYS A 256 -4.43 6.75 -2.81
CA CYS A 256 -4.33 5.47 -3.51
C CYS A 256 -5.70 5.07 -4.05
N LEU A 257 -5.74 4.78 -5.33
CA LEU A 257 -6.87 4.13 -5.98
C LEU A 257 -6.52 2.68 -6.25
N ASP A 258 -7.09 1.78 -5.48
CA ASP A 258 -6.94 0.34 -5.68
C ASP A 258 -8.04 -0.17 -6.61
N MET A 259 -7.65 -0.86 -7.68
CA MET A 259 -8.61 -1.38 -8.68
C MET A 259 -9.55 -2.42 -8.09
N GLY A 260 -9.11 -3.16 -7.06
CA GLY A 260 -9.92 -4.14 -6.34
C GLY A 260 -10.97 -3.53 -5.42
N HIS A 261 -10.85 -2.23 -5.09
CA HIS A 261 -11.73 -1.55 -4.13
C HIS A 261 -12.96 -0.88 -4.75
N PHE A 262 -13.15 -1.01 -6.06
CA PHE A 262 -14.30 -0.44 -6.77
C PHE A 262 -15.17 -1.55 -7.37
N HIS A 263 -16.43 -1.22 -7.63
CA HIS A 263 -17.32 -2.17 -8.28
C HIS A 263 -16.74 -2.62 -9.63
N PRO A 264 -16.86 -3.91 -10.03
CA PRO A 264 -16.29 -4.41 -11.28
C PRO A 264 -16.77 -3.69 -12.55
N SER A 265 -17.89 -2.98 -12.49
CA SER A 265 -18.38 -2.13 -13.58
C SER A 265 -17.77 -0.73 -13.60
N GLU A 266 -16.99 -0.35 -12.60
CA GLU A 266 -16.30 0.94 -12.55
C GLU A 266 -14.90 0.84 -13.14
N SER A 267 -14.51 1.86 -13.91
CA SER A 267 -13.15 1.98 -14.43
C SER A 267 -12.31 2.90 -13.54
N VAL A 268 -11.26 2.38 -12.92
CA VAL A 268 -10.31 3.22 -12.18
C VAL A 268 -9.59 4.18 -13.13
N ALA A 269 -9.37 3.80 -14.38
CA ALA A 269 -8.77 4.68 -15.39
C ALA A 269 -9.59 5.97 -15.60
N ASP A 270 -10.91 5.90 -15.54
CA ASP A 270 -11.80 7.05 -15.62
C ASP A 270 -11.64 8.01 -14.41
N LYS A 271 -11.36 7.47 -13.23
CA LYS A 271 -11.18 8.24 -11.99
C LYS A 271 -9.90 9.07 -11.99
N ILE A 272 -8.85 8.66 -12.72
CA ILE A 272 -7.52 9.29 -12.70
C ILE A 272 -7.61 10.78 -13.08
N SER A 273 -8.19 11.07 -14.23
CA SER A 273 -8.28 12.47 -14.71
C SER A 273 -9.15 13.35 -13.84
N SER A 274 -10.16 12.78 -13.21
CA SER A 274 -11.06 13.47 -12.28
C SER A 274 -10.35 13.81 -10.96
N VAL A 275 -9.74 12.83 -10.31
CA VAL A 275 -9.14 12.99 -8.99
C VAL A 275 -7.89 13.88 -9.04
N LEU A 276 -7.09 13.80 -10.11
CA LEU A 276 -5.89 14.63 -10.30
C LEU A 276 -6.17 16.14 -10.42
N GLN A 277 -7.43 16.56 -10.57
CA GLN A 277 -7.79 17.98 -10.50
C GLN A 277 -7.67 18.54 -9.07
N PHE A 278 -7.67 17.69 -8.04
CA PHE A 278 -7.85 18.10 -6.65
C PHE A 278 -6.74 17.66 -5.71
N VAL A 279 -5.96 16.65 -6.08
CA VAL A 279 -4.89 16.08 -5.24
C VAL A 279 -3.52 16.24 -5.92
N PRO A 280 -2.42 16.29 -5.13
CA PRO A 280 -1.07 16.49 -5.69
C PRO A 280 -0.54 15.29 -6.48
N GLY A 281 -1.16 14.12 -6.37
CA GLY A 281 -0.74 12.91 -7.06
C GLY A 281 -1.58 11.70 -6.70
N LEU A 282 -1.37 10.62 -7.44
CA LEU A 282 -2.04 9.34 -7.23
C LEU A 282 -1.02 8.23 -7.01
N LEU A 283 -1.37 7.29 -6.15
CA LEU A 283 -0.84 5.94 -6.11
C LEU A 283 -1.90 5.03 -6.71
N LEU A 284 -1.50 4.10 -7.57
CA LEU A 284 -2.42 3.14 -8.17
C LEU A 284 -2.03 1.73 -7.72
N HIS A 285 -2.96 1.02 -7.10
CA HIS A 285 -2.83 -0.41 -6.89
C HIS A 285 -3.50 -1.14 -8.04
N LEU A 286 -2.69 -1.90 -8.78
CA LEU A 286 -3.15 -2.69 -9.93
C LEU A 286 -3.36 -4.12 -9.48
N SER A 287 -4.59 -4.57 -9.52
CA SER A 287 -5.01 -5.94 -9.26
C SER A 287 -5.77 -6.50 -10.46
N ARG A 288 -6.12 -7.78 -10.41
CA ARG A 288 -6.96 -8.37 -11.46
C ARG A 288 -8.37 -7.79 -11.38
N GLY A 289 -8.87 -7.22 -12.46
CA GLY A 289 -10.19 -6.61 -12.55
C GLY A 289 -11.36 -7.60 -12.65
N VAL A 290 -11.24 -8.84 -12.14
CA VAL A 290 -12.26 -9.88 -12.33
C VAL A 290 -13.30 -9.89 -11.20
N ARG A 291 -12.92 -9.52 -10.01
CA ARG A 291 -13.77 -9.43 -8.82
C ARG A 291 -13.24 -8.34 -7.91
N TRP A 292 -14.07 -7.92 -6.98
CA TRP A 292 -13.60 -7.13 -5.86
C TRP A 292 -12.47 -7.86 -5.15
N ASP A 293 -11.35 -7.18 -5.01
CA ASP A 293 -10.20 -7.62 -4.23
C ASP A 293 -9.89 -9.11 -4.39
N SER A 294 -9.92 -9.56 -5.63
CA SER A 294 -9.57 -10.94 -5.94
C SER A 294 -8.11 -11.04 -6.38
N ASP A 295 -7.42 -11.96 -5.79
CA ASP A 295 -6.07 -12.37 -6.17
C ASP A 295 -6.01 -13.10 -7.51
#